data_3a5b21aa3a65ab329a7548c664be205c
#
_entry.id   3a5b21aa3a65ab329a7548c664be205c
#
_cell.length_a   1.000
_cell.length_b   1.000
_cell.length_c   1.000
_cell.angle_alpha   90.00
_cell.angle_beta   90.00
_cell.angle_gamma   90.00
#
_symmetry.space_group_name_H-M   'P 1'
#
loop_
_entity.id
_entity.type
_entity.pdbx_description
1 polymer ?
#
loop_
_entity_poly.entity_id
_entity_poly.type
_entity_poly.pdbx_seq_one_letter_code
_entity_poly.pdbx_strand_id
1 'polypeptide(L)'
;MSLEDLPLSPEAFAARVLAWFEVNGRRDLPWQQSRDPYRIWVSEIMLQQTQVATVIPYYERFMARFPDVASLAAASLDDVLRHWSGLGYYARGRNLHRAAQWVMTHGGGRFPSDVETLRALPGVGPSTAAAVAALATGARAAILDGNVKRVLCRFLACDELPGTAR
;
A
#
# COMPACT_ATOMS: atom_id res chain seq x y z
N MET A 1 16.24 -24.82 -3.71
CA MET A 1 15.96 -24.54 -5.14
C MET A 1 16.92 -23.44 -5.57
N SER A 2 17.82 -23.73 -6.51
CA SER A 2 18.73 -22.72 -7.07
C SER A 2 18.01 -21.85 -8.10
N LEU A 3 18.60 -20.71 -8.49
CA LEU A 3 18.01 -19.87 -9.54
C LEU A 3 17.91 -20.62 -10.89
N GLU A 4 18.75 -21.65 -11.09
CA GLU A 4 18.79 -22.48 -12.30
C GLU A 4 17.61 -23.48 -12.37
N ASP A 5 16.99 -23.79 -11.22
CA ASP A 5 15.84 -24.69 -11.14
C ASP A 5 14.49 -23.97 -11.37
N LEU A 6 14.49 -22.65 -11.61
CA LEU A 6 13.27 -21.87 -11.82
C LEU A 6 12.63 -22.22 -13.18
N PRO A 7 11.28 -22.31 -13.26
CA PRO A 7 10.56 -22.55 -14.51
C PRO A 7 10.76 -21.45 -15.57
N LEU A 8 11.15 -20.24 -15.12
CA LEU A 8 11.55 -19.10 -15.94
C LEU A 8 12.64 -18.32 -15.20
N SER A 9 13.51 -17.63 -15.94
CA SER A 9 14.40 -16.66 -15.30
C SER A 9 13.59 -15.52 -14.65
N PRO A 10 14.13 -14.84 -13.63
CA PRO A 10 13.46 -13.69 -13.00
C PRO A 10 13.08 -12.60 -14.02
N GLU A 11 13.91 -12.34 -15.02
CA GLU A 11 13.66 -11.36 -16.07
C GLU A 11 12.51 -11.79 -16.98
N ALA A 12 12.50 -13.07 -17.39
CA ALA A 12 11.42 -13.63 -18.21
C ALA A 12 10.09 -13.65 -17.47
N PHE A 13 10.10 -13.95 -16.16
CA PHE A 13 8.91 -13.86 -15.31
C PHE A 13 8.39 -12.42 -15.22
N ALA A 14 9.28 -11.46 -14.91
CA ALA A 14 8.94 -10.05 -14.86
C ALA A 14 8.36 -9.54 -16.19
N ALA A 15 8.98 -9.87 -17.31
CA ALA A 15 8.50 -9.50 -18.64
C ALA A 15 7.08 -10.03 -18.91
N ARG A 16 6.77 -11.27 -18.53
CA ARG A 16 5.41 -11.84 -18.67
C ARG A 16 4.39 -11.14 -17.80
N VAL A 17 4.74 -10.83 -16.54
CA VAL A 17 3.85 -10.11 -15.64
C VAL A 17 3.55 -8.71 -16.19
N LEU A 18 4.56 -8.00 -16.67
CA LEU A 18 4.39 -6.67 -17.27
C LEU A 18 3.54 -6.73 -18.53
N ALA A 19 3.79 -7.66 -19.44
CA ALA A 19 3.00 -7.84 -20.66
C ALA A 19 1.52 -8.15 -20.33
N TRP A 20 1.27 -8.97 -19.32
CA TRP A 20 -0.08 -9.25 -18.84
C TRP A 20 -0.74 -7.99 -18.27
N PHE A 21 0.00 -7.22 -17.47
CA PHE A 21 -0.49 -5.98 -16.87
C PHE A 21 -0.83 -4.92 -17.94
N GLU A 22 -0.07 -4.83 -19.03
CA GLU A 22 -0.35 -3.90 -20.14
C GLU A 22 -1.76 -4.11 -20.72
N VAL A 23 -2.22 -5.36 -20.80
CA VAL A 23 -3.53 -5.73 -21.36
C VAL A 23 -4.65 -5.74 -20.30
N ASN A 24 -4.34 -6.22 -19.09
CA ASN A 24 -5.35 -6.55 -18.08
C ASN A 24 -5.29 -5.65 -16.82
N GLY A 25 -4.27 -4.80 -16.71
CA GLY A 25 -4.07 -3.93 -15.56
C GLY A 25 -5.13 -2.84 -15.46
N ARG A 26 -5.66 -2.61 -14.26
CA ARG A 26 -6.53 -1.47 -13.99
C ARG A 26 -5.71 -0.19 -13.93
N ARG A 27 -6.14 0.86 -14.66
CA ARG A 27 -5.41 2.13 -14.77
C ARG A 27 -6.26 3.34 -14.43
N ASP A 28 -7.52 3.12 -14.08
CA ASP A 28 -8.57 4.12 -13.87
C ASP A 28 -8.95 4.29 -12.39
N LEU A 29 -8.17 3.72 -11.48
CA LEU A 29 -8.46 3.83 -10.05
C LEU A 29 -8.13 5.24 -9.53
N PRO A 30 -8.95 5.82 -8.61
CA PRO A 30 -8.80 7.20 -8.16
C PRO A 30 -7.41 7.52 -7.59
N TRP A 31 -6.79 6.57 -6.90
CA TRP A 31 -5.44 6.74 -6.32
C TRP A 31 -4.30 6.59 -7.32
N GLN A 32 -4.56 6.15 -8.54
CA GLN A 32 -3.56 6.07 -9.62
C GLN A 32 -3.41 7.39 -10.40
N GLN A 33 -4.32 8.36 -10.17
CA GLN A 33 -4.31 9.65 -10.84
C GLN A 33 -3.25 10.63 -10.30
N SER A 34 -2.54 10.24 -9.24
CA SER A 34 -1.53 11.08 -8.58
C SER A 34 -0.35 10.25 -8.10
N ARG A 35 0.84 10.85 -8.10
CA ARG A 35 2.03 10.30 -7.47
C ARG A 35 2.29 10.89 -6.07
N ASP A 36 1.31 11.57 -5.50
CA ASP A 36 1.39 12.09 -4.14
C ASP A 36 1.50 10.93 -3.12
N PRO A 37 2.60 10.83 -2.38
CA PRO A 37 2.82 9.72 -1.43
C PRO A 37 1.77 9.66 -0.33
N TYR A 38 1.19 10.77 0.10
CA TYR A 38 0.09 10.80 1.07
C TYR A 38 -1.15 10.10 0.49
N ARG A 39 -1.54 10.45 -0.73
CA ARG A 39 -2.72 9.86 -1.40
C ARG A 39 -2.56 8.37 -1.66
N ILE A 40 -1.36 7.96 -2.10
CA ILE A 40 -1.01 6.55 -2.30
C ILE A 40 -1.07 5.81 -0.97
N TRP A 41 -0.47 6.35 0.09
CA TRP A 41 -0.48 5.73 1.41
C TRP A 41 -1.89 5.51 1.95
N VAL A 42 -2.78 6.50 1.84
CA VAL A 42 -4.19 6.35 2.26
C VAL A 42 -4.85 5.19 1.53
N SER A 43 -4.67 5.09 0.20
CA SER A 43 -5.23 3.99 -0.58
C SER A 43 -4.65 2.63 -0.16
N GLU A 44 -3.32 2.54 0.03
CA GLU A 44 -2.64 1.31 0.46
C GLU A 44 -3.18 0.81 1.81
N ILE A 45 -3.41 1.71 2.78
CA ILE A 45 -3.99 1.34 4.07
C ILE A 45 -5.47 0.92 3.93
N MET A 46 -6.25 1.60 3.09
CA MET A 46 -7.66 1.23 2.87
C MET A 46 -7.80 -0.13 2.17
N LEU A 47 -6.90 -0.45 1.25
CA LEU A 47 -6.89 -1.70 0.48
C LEU A 47 -6.45 -2.93 1.31
N GLN A 48 -5.86 -2.74 2.49
CA GLN A 48 -5.53 -3.87 3.35
C GLN A 48 -6.80 -4.66 3.72
N GLN A 49 -6.89 -5.89 3.21
CA GLN A 49 -8.02 -6.81 3.45
C GLN A 49 -9.41 -6.24 3.03
N THR A 50 -9.44 -5.29 2.11
CA THR A 50 -10.68 -4.69 1.60
C THR A 50 -10.66 -4.69 0.07
N GLN A 51 -11.78 -5.03 -0.54
CA GLN A 51 -11.91 -5.09 -2.00
C GLN A 51 -11.89 -3.69 -2.62
N VAL A 52 -11.30 -3.57 -3.82
CA VAL A 52 -11.16 -2.32 -4.56
C VAL A 52 -12.50 -1.60 -4.74
N ALA A 53 -13.55 -2.31 -5.17
CA ALA A 53 -14.87 -1.72 -5.38
C ALA A 53 -15.46 -1.08 -4.11
N THR A 54 -15.16 -1.66 -2.94
CA THR A 54 -15.55 -1.09 -1.64
C THR A 54 -14.72 0.15 -1.32
N VAL A 55 -13.41 0.13 -1.61
CA VAL A 55 -12.50 1.23 -1.24
C VAL A 55 -12.77 2.50 -2.05
N ILE A 56 -13.11 2.42 -3.32
CA ILE A 56 -13.28 3.59 -4.20
C ILE A 56 -14.14 4.69 -3.56
N PRO A 57 -15.41 4.46 -3.19
CA PRO A 57 -16.27 5.53 -2.64
C PRO A 57 -15.79 6.02 -1.26
N TYR A 58 -15.09 5.19 -0.49
CA TYR A 58 -14.50 5.61 0.78
C TYR A 58 -13.30 6.50 0.58
N TYR A 59 -12.42 6.15 -0.33
CA TYR A 59 -11.25 6.93 -0.67
C TYR A 59 -11.62 8.32 -1.17
N GLU A 60 -12.59 8.43 -2.08
CA GLU A 60 -13.04 9.71 -2.62
C GLU A 60 -13.60 10.62 -1.52
N ARG A 61 -14.48 10.12 -0.64
CA ARG A 61 -15.01 10.88 0.49
C ARG A 61 -13.93 11.26 1.49
N PHE A 62 -12.98 10.35 1.75
CA PHE A 62 -11.88 10.59 2.67
C PHE A 62 -10.93 11.68 2.13
N MET A 63 -10.58 11.61 0.84
CA MET A 63 -9.74 12.62 0.21
C MET A 63 -10.42 13.98 0.08
N ALA A 64 -11.72 14.02 -0.09
CA ALA A 64 -12.49 15.28 -0.07
C ALA A 64 -12.46 15.94 1.32
N ARG A 65 -12.49 15.17 2.40
CA ARG A 65 -12.46 15.68 3.78
C ARG A 65 -11.04 15.95 4.29
N PHE A 66 -10.09 15.10 3.91
CA PHE A 66 -8.68 15.14 4.36
C PHE A 66 -7.76 15.14 3.13
N PRO A 67 -7.67 16.27 2.39
CA PRO A 67 -6.93 16.32 1.13
C PRO A 67 -5.41 16.17 1.29
N ASP A 68 -4.89 16.39 2.49
CA ASP A 68 -3.47 16.34 2.84
C ASP A 68 -3.24 15.83 4.27
N VAL A 69 -1.97 15.56 4.60
CA VAL A 69 -1.60 15.03 5.91
C VAL A 69 -1.88 16.01 7.06
N ALA A 70 -1.82 17.30 6.81
CA ALA A 70 -2.06 18.33 7.84
C ALA A 70 -3.54 18.36 8.25
N SER A 71 -4.45 18.33 7.29
CA SER A 71 -5.89 18.27 7.53
C SER A 71 -6.29 16.98 8.28
N LEU A 72 -5.66 15.85 7.93
CA LEU A 72 -5.88 14.58 8.62
C LEU A 72 -5.35 14.61 10.06
N ALA A 73 -4.15 15.15 10.27
CA ALA A 73 -3.54 15.24 11.60
C ALA A 73 -4.30 16.18 12.55
N ALA A 74 -4.85 17.27 12.02
CA ALA A 74 -5.62 18.25 12.78
C ALA A 74 -7.04 17.82 13.12
N ALA A 75 -7.56 16.79 12.45
CA ALA A 75 -8.91 16.28 12.70
C ALA A 75 -9.02 15.57 14.06
N SER A 76 -10.22 15.50 14.61
CA SER A 76 -10.49 14.61 15.74
C SER A 76 -10.47 13.15 15.28
N LEU A 77 -10.08 12.25 16.19
CA LEU A 77 -10.13 10.81 15.90
C LEU A 77 -11.56 10.36 15.52
N ASP A 78 -12.58 10.93 16.17
CA ASP A 78 -13.99 10.62 15.89
C ASP A 78 -14.40 11.01 14.46
N ASP A 79 -13.89 12.16 13.96
CA ASP A 79 -14.14 12.58 12.57
C ASP A 79 -13.48 11.62 11.58
N VAL A 80 -12.24 11.23 11.83
CA VAL A 80 -11.54 10.23 11.02
C VAL A 80 -12.27 8.89 11.01
N LEU A 81 -12.67 8.37 12.19
CA LEU A 81 -13.37 7.10 12.30
C LEU A 81 -14.79 7.13 11.71
N ARG A 82 -15.46 8.29 11.71
CA ARG A 82 -16.74 8.48 11.03
C ARG A 82 -16.59 8.25 9.53
N HIS A 83 -15.54 8.81 8.90
CA HIS A 83 -15.26 8.63 7.47
C HIS A 83 -14.71 7.24 7.14
N TRP A 84 -14.25 6.49 8.16
CA TRP A 84 -13.79 5.10 8.06
C TRP A 84 -14.91 4.07 8.27
N SER A 85 -16.04 4.50 8.86
CA SER A 85 -17.13 3.61 9.27
C SER A 85 -17.70 2.83 8.08
N GLY A 86 -17.71 1.51 8.20
CA GLY A 86 -18.12 0.57 7.16
C GLY A 86 -16.94 -0.13 6.43
N LEU A 87 -15.72 0.40 6.50
CA LEU A 87 -14.53 -0.29 5.95
C LEU A 87 -14.05 -1.46 6.82
N GLY A 88 -14.41 -1.49 8.10
CA GLY A 88 -13.91 -2.48 9.06
C GLY A 88 -12.46 -2.25 9.47
N TYR A 89 -11.97 -3.13 10.35
CA TYR A 89 -10.58 -3.07 10.83
C TYR A 89 -10.17 -1.67 11.31
N TYR A 90 -10.92 -1.10 12.24
CA TYR A 90 -10.78 0.28 12.74
C TYR A 90 -9.38 0.65 13.27
N ALA A 91 -8.57 -0.36 13.63
CA ALA A 91 -7.18 -0.13 14.01
C ALA A 91 -6.37 0.54 12.89
N ARG A 92 -6.71 0.28 11.61
CA ARG A 92 -6.07 0.93 10.44
C ARG A 92 -6.36 2.43 10.44
N GLY A 93 -7.62 2.84 10.64
CA GLY A 93 -8.01 4.25 10.72
C GLY A 93 -7.34 4.98 11.88
N ARG A 94 -7.27 4.32 13.07
CA ARG A 94 -6.54 4.88 14.22
C ARG A 94 -5.05 5.04 13.95
N ASN A 95 -4.41 4.05 13.34
CA ASN A 95 -3.00 4.12 12.98
C ASN A 95 -2.74 5.20 11.92
N LEU A 96 -3.61 5.31 10.93
CA LEU A 96 -3.54 6.34 9.89
C LEU A 96 -3.58 7.74 10.50
N HIS A 97 -4.49 8.02 11.43
CA HIS A 97 -4.54 9.28 12.15
C HIS A 97 -3.26 9.55 12.99
N ARG A 98 -2.80 8.54 13.76
CA ARG A 98 -1.55 8.66 14.54
C ARG A 98 -0.33 8.89 13.65
N ALA A 99 -0.26 8.23 12.48
CA ALA A 99 0.82 8.42 11.53
C ALA A 99 0.81 9.84 10.95
N ALA A 100 -0.37 10.39 10.63
CA ALA A 100 -0.47 11.79 10.20
C ALA A 100 0.04 12.77 11.26
N GLN A 101 -0.34 12.56 12.53
CA GLN A 101 0.17 13.36 13.65
C GLN A 101 1.69 13.23 13.81
N TRP A 102 2.22 12.01 13.63
CA TRP A 102 3.66 11.77 13.67
C TRP A 102 4.40 12.54 12.58
N VAL A 103 3.87 12.58 11.36
CA VAL A 103 4.45 13.34 10.24
C VAL A 103 4.49 14.85 10.56
N MET A 104 3.44 15.39 11.17
CA MET A 104 3.42 16.81 11.56
C MET A 104 4.46 17.14 12.63
N THR A 105 4.68 16.25 13.59
CA THR A 105 5.60 16.48 14.71
C THR A 105 7.06 16.16 14.39
N HIS A 106 7.35 15.17 13.54
CA HIS A 106 8.70 14.67 13.26
C HIS A 106 9.15 14.93 11.82
N GLY A 107 8.21 14.99 10.87
CA GLY A 107 8.48 15.16 9.43
C GLY A 107 8.35 16.61 8.93
N GLY A 108 8.20 17.59 9.83
CA GLY A 108 8.00 18.99 9.42
C GLY A 108 6.76 19.21 8.55
N GLY A 109 5.74 18.36 8.68
CA GLY A 109 4.51 18.43 7.89
C GLY A 109 4.63 17.93 6.45
N ARG A 110 5.79 17.42 6.04
CA ARG A 110 5.98 16.81 4.72
C ARG A 110 5.83 15.31 4.81
N PHE A 111 4.91 14.73 4.02
CA PHE A 111 4.72 13.29 4.00
C PHE A 111 5.95 12.60 3.36
N PRO A 112 6.53 11.57 4.03
CA PRO A 112 7.73 10.92 3.53
C PRO A 112 7.46 10.08 2.27
N SER A 113 8.52 9.87 1.48
CA SER A 113 8.45 9.03 0.28
C SER A 113 9.55 7.96 0.22
N ASP A 114 10.46 7.95 1.19
CA ASP A 114 11.49 6.92 1.31
C ASP A 114 11.04 5.77 2.22
N VAL A 115 11.53 4.56 1.92
CA VAL A 115 11.09 3.32 2.59
C VAL A 115 11.40 3.34 4.10
N GLU A 116 12.55 3.89 4.50
CA GLU A 116 13.01 3.86 5.89
C GLU A 116 12.09 4.72 6.77
N THR A 117 11.86 5.98 6.38
CA THR A 117 10.97 6.89 7.10
C THR A 117 9.52 6.40 7.08
N LEU A 118 9.04 5.87 5.94
CA LEU A 118 7.71 5.30 5.84
C LEU A 118 7.49 4.13 6.82
N ARG A 119 8.50 3.29 7.04
CA ARG A 119 8.43 2.17 8.00
C ARG A 119 8.33 2.61 9.46
N ALA A 120 8.76 3.82 9.78
CA ALA A 120 8.64 4.39 11.12
C ALA A 120 7.21 4.84 11.45
N LEU A 121 6.34 4.99 10.44
CA LEU A 121 4.96 5.42 10.62
C LEU A 121 4.11 4.34 11.32
N PRO A 122 3.26 4.71 12.29
CA PRO A 122 2.32 3.79 12.91
C PRO A 122 1.46 3.02 11.90
N GLY A 123 1.49 1.69 11.96
CA GLY A 123 0.69 0.83 11.09
C GLY A 123 1.22 0.63 9.67
N VAL A 124 2.42 1.14 9.37
CA VAL A 124 3.08 0.94 8.08
C VAL A 124 4.09 -0.20 8.18
N GLY A 125 3.78 -1.32 7.56
CA GLY A 125 4.69 -2.46 7.44
C GLY A 125 5.65 -2.35 6.25
N PRO A 126 6.64 -3.27 6.15
CA PRO A 126 7.63 -3.24 5.07
C PRO A 126 7.02 -3.21 3.66
N SER A 127 6.00 -4.02 3.39
CA SER A 127 5.35 -4.06 2.06
C SER A 127 4.61 -2.78 1.74
N THR A 128 3.92 -2.17 2.71
CA THR A 128 3.22 -0.89 2.52
C THR A 128 4.22 0.24 2.26
N ALA A 129 5.31 0.31 3.04
CA ALA A 129 6.36 1.31 2.83
C ALA A 129 6.99 1.18 1.43
N ALA A 130 7.31 -0.06 1.02
CA ALA A 130 7.85 -0.34 -0.31
C ALA A 130 6.88 0.06 -1.43
N ALA A 131 5.57 -0.24 -1.27
CA ALA A 131 4.55 0.12 -2.25
C ALA A 131 4.42 1.64 -2.40
N VAL A 132 4.32 2.38 -1.29
CA VAL A 132 4.22 3.85 -1.32
C VAL A 132 5.46 4.46 -1.98
N ALA A 133 6.67 4.03 -1.59
CA ALA A 133 7.90 4.54 -2.18
C ALA A 133 7.99 4.25 -3.68
N ALA A 134 7.71 3.01 -4.10
CA ALA A 134 7.76 2.60 -5.50
C ALA A 134 6.75 3.38 -6.36
N LEU A 135 5.51 3.51 -5.90
CA LEU A 135 4.44 4.18 -6.65
C LEU A 135 4.62 5.71 -6.71
N ALA A 136 5.10 6.32 -5.62
CA ALA A 136 5.29 7.76 -5.55
C ALA A 136 6.54 8.24 -6.30
N THR A 137 7.66 7.53 -6.18
CA THR A 137 8.97 7.98 -6.64
C THR A 137 9.58 7.13 -7.75
N GLY A 138 9.03 5.95 -8.04
CA GLY A 138 9.65 4.97 -8.92
C GLY A 138 10.81 4.20 -8.26
N ALA A 139 10.94 4.27 -6.93
CA ALA A 139 11.99 3.56 -6.20
C ALA A 139 11.90 2.04 -6.44
N ARG A 140 13.06 1.39 -6.60
CA ARG A 140 13.14 -0.07 -6.66
C ARG A 140 13.04 -0.64 -5.25
N ALA A 141 11.83 -0.93 -4.80
CA ALA A 141 11.56 -1.53 -3.51
C ALA A 141 10.75 -2.82 -3.68
N ALA A 142 11.21 -3.91 -3.08
CA ALA A 142 10.54 -5.20 -3.18
C ALA A 142 9.26 -5.18 -2.32
N ILE A 143 8.14 -5.52 -2.96
CA ILE A 143 6.85 -5.68 -2.30
C ILE A 143 6.58 -7.18 -2.18
N LEU A 144 6.39 -7.66 -0.95
CA LEU A 144 6.08 -9.06 -0.68
C LEU A 144 4.83 -9.16 0.21
N ASP A 145 3.70 -8.75 -0.34
CA ASP A 145 2.41 -8.87 0.32
C ASP A 145 1.79 -10.29 0.15
N GLY A 146 0.62 -10.52 0.72
CA GLY A 146 -0.07 -11.80 0.64
C GLY A 146 -0.43 -12.21 -0.80
N ASN A 147 -0.67 -11.27 -1.70
CA ASN A 147 -0.99 -11.54 -3.10
C ASN A 147 0.27 -11.97 -3.86
N VAL A 148 1.36 -11.22 -3.70
CA VAL A 148 2.66 -11.54 -4.30
C VAL A 148 3.16 -12.89 -3.82
N LYS A 149 3.12 -13.17 -2.50
CA LYS A 149 3.46 -14.48 -1.94
C LYS A 149 2.66 -15.60 -2.59
N ARG A 150 1.34 -15.45 -2.69
CA ARG A 150 0.47 -16.45 -3.29
C ARG A 150 0.78 -16.73 -4.76
N VAL A 151 1.09 -15.68 -5.55
CA VAL A 151 1.47 -15.84 -6.96
C VAL A 151 2.81 -16.54 -7.06
N LEU A 152 3.82 -16.09 -6.30
CA LEU A 152 5.15 -16.69 -6.32
C LEU A 152 5.13 -18.14 -5.84
N CYS A 153 4.41 -18.49 -4.77
CA CYS A 153 4.30 -19.86 -4.31
C CYS A 153 3.66 -20.79 -5.36
N ARG A 154 2.66 -20.30 -6.09
CA ARG A 154 2.08 -21.07 -7.20
C ARG A 154 3.04 -21.25 -8.37
N PHE A 155 3.73 -20.17 -8.73
CA PHE A 155 4.73 -20.19 -9.80
C PHE A 155 5.90 -21.13 -9.50
N LEU A 156 6.33 -21.16 -8.24
CA LEU A 156 7.46 -21.95 -7.76
C LEU A 156 7.05 -23.35 -7.27
N ALA A 157 5.76 -23.71 -7.38
CA ALA A 157 5.19 -24.96 -6.86
C ALA A 157 5.60 -25.22 -5.39
N CYS A 158 5.56 -24.20 -4.53
CA CYS A 158 5.90 -24.33 -3.12
C CYS A 158 4.85 -25.19 -2.39
N ASP A 159 5.28 -26.22 -1.73
CA ASP A 159 4.42 -27.14 -0.95
C ASP A 159 4.07 -26.56 0.44
N GLU A 160 4.81 -25.55 0.91
CA GLU A 160 4.60 -24.91 2.20
C GLU A 160 3.62 -23.73 2.12
N LEU A 161 2.89 -23.50 3.21
CA LEU A 161 2.01 -22.34 3.31
C LEU A 161 2.82 -21.03 3.33
N PRO A 162 2.40 -20.00 2.57
CA PRO A 162 3.06 -18.70 2.59
C PRO A 162 3.06 -18.09 4.01
N GLY A 163 4.25 -17.91 4.59
CA GLY A 163 4.43 -17.35 5.94
C GLY A 163 4.93 -18.35 6.98
N THR A 164 5.05 -19.61 6.66
CA THR A 164 5.65 -20.65 7.53
C THR A 164 7.15 -20.82 7.31
N ALA A 165 7.73 -20.24 6.27
CA ALA A 165 9.17 -20.28 6.03
C ALA A 165 9.93 -19.61 7.20
N ARG A 166 10.80 -20.39 7.84
CA ARG A 166 11.75 -19.97 8.88
C ARG A 166 12.88 -19.15 8.29
#